data_1f6091e1c809a1baa91275e5ccefce2f
#
_entry.id   1f6091e1c809a1baa91275e5ccefce2f
#
_cell.length_a   1.000
_cell.length_b   1.000
_cell.length_c   1.000
_cell.angle_alpha   90.00
_cell.angle_beta   90.00
_cell.angle_gamma   90.00
#
_symmetry.space_group_name_H-M   'P 1'
#
loop_
_entity.id
_entity.type
_entity.pdbx_description
1 polymer ?
#
loop_
_entity_poly.entity_id
_entity_poly.type
_entity_poly.pdbx_seq_one_letter_code
_entity_poly.pdbx_strand_id
1 'polypeptide(L)'
;MAELFQPICVWDRKCTLGEGPVWSARDHALWFVDIKRSEVLRYDVNIGSHQVFHAPSPCGFIAPKRSGGFIVGCKTGLYDLDPKTGHFEFRLQVEPGLPTNRLNDGFVDHHGRLWFGSMDDDEVNPTGKLYRYDARGLVAMDHDYVITNGPAVSPDGKTLYHNDTLKKIIYAFDLDGEGHISNKREFARLDAMGRTGEHGEGYMDGPLVDAQGNVWVGLFFGWGVNGYAPDGRLIRQVKFPVSNVTKIAFGGHDLKTVYATTAAKGLSADDLKHQPQAGGLFRFDVDIPGQPQNLFQD
;
A
#
# COMPACT_ATOMS: atom_id res chain seq x y z
N MET A 1 24.23 -0.31 -17.44
CA MET A 1 23.06 -0.98 -16.83
C MET A 1 22.78 -0.24 -15.54
N ALA A 2 21.52 0.10 -15.23
CA ALA A 2 21.19 0.67 -13.93
C ALA A 2 21.53 -0.36 -12.83
N GLU A 3 22.02 0.12 -11.70
CA GLU A 3 22.32 -0.75 -10.57
C GLU A 3 21.00 -1.16 -9.92
N LEU A 4 20.76 -2.48 -9.78
CA LEU A 4 19.55 -3.00 -9.19
C LEU A 4 19.48 -2.68 -7.69
N PHE A 5 18.27 -2.51 -7.17
CA PHE A 5 17.99 -2.30 -5.74
C PHE A 5 18.62 -1.03 -5.14
N GLN A 6 18.84 0.02 -5.97
CA GLN A 6 19.35 1.32 -5.52
C GLN A 6 18.23 2.37 -5.59
N PRO A 7 17.58 2.72 -4.46
CA PRO A 7 16.50 3.70 -4.44
C PRO A 7 16.99 5.11 -4.75
N ILE A 8 16.33 5.77 -5.70
CA ILE A 8 16.53 7.18 -6.03
C ILE A 8 15.22 7.94 -5.86
N CYS A 9 15.27 9.14 -5.27
CA CYS A 9 14.11 10.01 -5.16
C CYS A 9 13.79 10.61 -6.53
N VAL A 10 12.56 10.34 -7.04
CA VAL A 10 12.10 10.83 -8.34
C VAL A 10 11.12 12.01 -8.20
N TRP A 11 10.51 12.16 -7.02
CA TRP A 11 9.69 13.32 -6.70
C TRP A 11 9.79 13.63 -5.20
N ASP A 12 10.48 14.72 -4.86
CA ASP A 12 10.63 15.19 -3.48
C ASP A 12 9.37 15.94 -3.00
N ARG A 13 8.23 15.21 -2.93
CA ARG A 13 6.88 15.78 -2.66
C ARG A 13 6.72 16.24 -1.21
N LYS A 14 7.50 15.67 -0.27
CA LYS A 14 7.34 15.91 1.17
C LYS A 14 5.94 15.52 1.66
N CYS A 15 5.48 14.33 1.29
CA CYS A 15 4.24 13.80 1.79
C CYS A 15 4.27 13.66 3.31
N THR A 16 3.18 14.05 3.96
CA THR A 16 3.03 13.79 5.40
C THR A 16 2.92 12.27 5.63
N LEU A 17 2.07 11.61 4.83
CA LEU A 17 1.93 10.16 4.85
C LEU A 17 1.63 9.69 3.41
N GLY A 18 2.69 9.57 2.60
CA GLY A 18 2.59 9.05 1.23
C GLY A 18 2.31 7.55 1.27
N GLU A 19 1.26 7.09 0.56
CA GLU A 19 0.73 5.74 0.67
C GLU A 19 0.07 5.23 -0.60
N GLY A 20 -0.25 3.93 -0.60
CA GLY A 20 -1.09 3.27 -1.58
C GLY A 20 -0.66 3.48 -3.04
N PRO A 21 0.62 3.29 -3.42
CA PRO A 21 1.07 3.47 -4.79
C PRO A 21 0.47 2.41 -5.70
N VAL A 22 0.00 2.85 -6.87
CA VAL A 22 -0.60 2.01 -7.91
C VAL A 22 -0.06 2.43 -9.28
N TRP A 23 0.43 1.46 -10.04
CA TRP A 23 0.83 1.67 -11.42
C TRP A 23 -0.37 1.61 -12.36
N SER A 24 -0.57 2.67 -13.15
CA SER A 24 -1.55 2.69 -14.22
C SER A 24 -0.85 2.48 -15.57
N ALA A 25 -0.95 1.28 -16.11
CA ALA A 25 -0.42 0.98 -17.44
C ALA A 25 -1.19 1.71 -18.57
N ARG A 26 -2.43 2.16 -18.28
CA ARG A 26 -3.28 2.88 -19.23
C ARG A 26 -2.73 4.26 -19.58
N ASP A 27 -2.19 4.96 -18.61
CA ASP A 27 -1.68 6.34 -18.75
C ASP A 27 -0.19 6.49 -18.39
N HIS A 28 0.50 5.36 -18.23
CA HIS A 28 1.93 5.30 -17.89
C HIS A 28 2.31 6.20 -16.71
N ALA A 29 1.50 6.15 -15.67
CA ALA A 29 1.67 6.99 -14.49
C ALA A 29 1.59 6.17 -13.20
N LEU A 30 2.30 6.67 -12.19
CA LEU A 30 2.10 6.21 -10.82
C LEU A 30 1.06 7.11 -10.15
N TRP A 31 0.11 6.46 -9.49
CA TRP A 31 -0.89 7.09 -8.63
C TRP A 31 -0.65 6.67 -7.19
N PHE A 32 -0.84 7.58 -6.25
CA PHE A 32 -0.69 7.30 -4.82
C PHE A 32 -1.44 8.36 -4.01
N VAL A 33 -1.44 8.27 -2.69
CA VAL A 33 -2.14 9.21 -1.82
C VAL A 33 -1.18 9.88 -0.83
N ASP A 34 -1.51 11.08 -0.37
CA ASP A 34 -1.05 11.62 0.91
C ASP A 34 -2.24 11.63 1.87
N ILE A 35 -2.28 10.62 2.76
CA ILE A 35 -3.43 10.38 3.64
C ILE A 35 -3.76 11.63 4.47
N LYS A 36 -2.74 12.20 5.12
CA LYS A 36 -2.93 13.28 6.08
C LYS A 36 -3.21 14.64 5.43
N ARG A 37 -2.95 14.76 4.12
CA ARG A 37 -3.32 15.95 3.34
C ARG A 37 -4.62 15.77 2.56
N SER A 38 -5.23 14.57 2.60
CA SER A 38 -6.41 14.24 1.80
C SER A 38 -6.17 14.47 0.31
N GLU A 39 -5.03 13.99 -0.21
CA GLU A 39 -4.63 14.19 -1.59
C GLU A 39 -4.47 12.87 -2.31
N VAL A 40 -4.95 12.80 -3.56
CA VAL A 40 -4.57 11.79 -4.55
C VAL A 40 -3.56 12.43 -5.49
N LEU A 41 -2.44 11.76 -5.71
CA LEU A 41 -1.27 12.25 -6.41
C LEU A 41 -1.02 11.40 -7.68
N ARG A 42 -0.72 12.05 -8.80
CA ARG A 42 -0.32 11.41 -10.05
C ARG A 42 1.09 11.86 -10.44
N TYR A 43 1.94 10.93 -10.75
CA TYR A 43 3.29 11.17 -11.28
C TYR A 43 3.42 10.51 -12.66
N ASP A 44 3.62 11.34 -13.69
CA ASP A 44 3.89 10.91 -15.06
C ASP A 44 5.37 10.53 -15.19
N VAL A 45 5.65 9.26 -15.38
CA VAL A 45 7.04 8.75 -15.36
C VAL A 45 7.85 9.12 -16.60
N ASN A 46 7.18 9.49 -17.70
CA ASN A 46 7.86 9.81 -18.96
C ASN A 46 8.39 11.26 -18.99
N ILE A 47 7.61 12.17 -18.45
CA ILE A 47 7.92 13.61 -18.50
C ILE A 47 8.17 14.23 -17.13
N GLY A 48 8.02 13.45 -16.06
CA GLY A 48 8.23 13.91 -14.67
C GLY A 48 7.18 14.93 -14.19
N SER A 49 6.06 15.09 -14.91
CA SER A 49 4.98 15.97 -14.46
C SER A 49 4.12 15.33 -13.39
N HIS A 50 3.48 16.15 -12.57
CA HIS A 50 2.65 15.68 -11.48
C HIS A 50 1.34 16.47 -11.38
N GLN A 51 0.32 15.81 -10.84
CA GLN A 51 -1.00 16.37 -10.57
C GLN A 51 -1.43 16.03 -9.15
N VAL A 52 -2.28 16.89 -8.58
CA VAL A 52 -2.84 16.72 -7.24
C VAL A 52 -4.35 16.87 -7.33
N PHE A 53 -5.06 15.93 -6.70
CA PHE A 53 -6.52 15.92 -6.57
C PHE A 53 -6.87 15.94 -5.09
N HIS A 54 -7.75 16.84 -4.66
CA HIS A 54 -8.15 16.96 -3.25
C HIS A 54 -9.34 16.06 -2.97
N ALA A 55 -9.11 15.02 -2.15
CA ALA A 55 -10.14 14.11 -1.72
C ALA A 55 -11.05 14.75 -0.63
N PRO A 56 -12.29 14.27 -0.49
CA PRO A 56 -13.25 14.85 0.46
C PRO A 56 -12.89 14.65 1.94
N SER A 57 -12.00 13.71 2.23
CA SER A 57 -11.46 13.41 3.57
C SER A 57 -10.16 12.62 3.44
N PRO A 58 -9.41 12.37 4.53
CA PRO A 58 -8.21 11.54 4.49
C PRO A 58 -8.44 10.24 3.71
N CYS A 59 -7.60 9.98 2.69
CA CYS A 59 -7.75 8.85 1.79
C CYS A 59 -6.56 7.88 1.95
N GLY A 60 -6.85 6.60 2.25
CA GLY A 60 -5.84 5.59 2.55
C GLY A 60 -5.31 4.86 1.31
N PHE A 61 -6.14 4.68 0.30
CA PHE A 61 -5.76 3.96 -0.92
C PHE A 61 -6.52 4.46 -2.15
N ILE A 62 -5.97 4.10 -3.29
CA ILE A 62 -6.57 4.28 -4.62
C ILE A 62 -6.43 2.98 -5.41
N ALA A 63 -7.44 2.59 -6.21
CA ALA A 63 -7.37 1.45 -7.10
C ALA A 63 -8.06 1.74 -8.43
N PRO A 64 -7.48 1.32 -9.59
CA PRO A 64 -8.06 1.58 -10.88
C PRO A 64 -9.31 0.73 -11.13
N LYS A 65 -10.30 1.32 -11.82
CA LYS A 65 -11.54 0.64 -12.19
C LYS A 65 -11.52 0.16 -13.64
N ARG A 66 -12.27 -0.92 -13.90
CA ARG A 66 -12.42 -1.45 -15.27
C ARG A 66 -13.17 -0.46 -16.17
N SER A 67 -14.19 0.20 -15.67
CA SER A 67 -14.96 1.24 -16.38
C SER A 67 -14.17 2.52 -16.66
N GLY A 68 -13.03 2.71 -15.99
CA GLY A 68 -12.21 3.90 -16.04
C GLY A 68 -12.25 4.68 -14.73
N GLY A 69 -11.28 5.60 -14.54
CA GLY A 69 -11.08 6.29 -13.28
C GLY A 69 -10.64 5.34 -12.17
N PHE A 70 -10.92 5.75 -10.93
CA PHE A 70 -10.42 5.04 -9.74
C PHE A 70 -11.51 4.90 -8.68
N ILE A 71 -11.40 3.89 -7.85
CA ILE A 71 -12.05 3.82 -6.54
C ILE A 71 -11.04 4.26 -5.47
N VAL A 72 -11.49 5.08 -4.54
CA VAL A 72 -10.67 5.70 -3.49
C VAL A 72 -11.27 5.40 -2.13
N GLY A 73 -10.47 4.85 -1.23
CA GLY A 73 -10.87 4.60 0.15
C GLY A 73 -10.56 5.81 1.02
N CYS A 74 -11.59 6.53 1.44
CA CYS A 74 -11.51 7.69 2.31
C CYS A 74 -11.99 7.38 3.74
N LYS A 75 -11.73 8.29 4.68
CA LYS A 75 -12.19 8.14 6.08
C LYS A 75 -13.71 7.93 6.18
N THR A 76 -14.48 8.57 5.32
CA THR A 76 -15.95 8.50 5.34
C THR A 76 -16.54 7.40 4.47
N GLY A 77 -15.71 6.62 3.76
CA GLY A 77 -16.15 5.51 2.90
C GLY A 77 -15.44 5.44 1.56
N LEU A 78 -16.08 4.80 0.60
CA LEU A 78 -15.56 4.64 -0.77
C LEU A 78 -16.09 5.74 -1.67
N TYR A 79 -15.24 6.23 -2.56
CA TYR A 79 -15.55 7.25 -3.57
C TYR A 79 -15.04 6.82 -4.93
N ASP A 80 -15.71 7.27 -6.00
CA ASP A 80 -15.22 7.19 -7.36
C ASP A 80 -14.52 8.49 -7.75
N LEU A 81 -13.29 8.40 -8.24
CA LEU A 81 -12.55 9.54 -8.79
C LEU A 81 -12.57 9.51 -10.31
N ASP A 82 -13.09 10.57 -10.95
CA ASP A 82 -12.85 10.85 -12.35
C ASP A 82 -11.56 11.70 -12.49
N PRO A 83 -10.47 11.14 -13.02
CA PRO A 83 -9.21 11.86 -13.14
C PRO A 83 -9.20 12.99 -14.20
N LYS A 84 -10.23 13.05 -15.07
CA LYS A 84 -10.35 14.11 -16.08
C LYS A 84 -10.91 15.39 -15.48
N THR A 85 -11.85 15.25 -14.56
CA THR A 85 -12.54 16.38 -13.94
C THR A 85 -12.03 16.68 -12.53
N GLY A 86 -11.39 15.69 -11.87
CA GLY A 86 -11.01 15.74 -10.46
C GLY A 86 -12.19 15.55 -9.50
N HIS A 87 -13.37 15.15 -10.02
CA HIS A 87 -14.57 14.95 -9.23
C HIS A 87 -14.49 13.64 -8.45
N PHE A 88 -14.89 13.71 -7.17
CA PHE A 88 -15.09 12.55 -6.29
C PHE A 88 -16.58 12.34 -6.06
N GLU A 89 -17.11 11.22 -6.52
CA GLU A 89 -18.49 10.81 -6.30
C GLU A 89 -18.56 9.80 -5.15
N PHE A 90 -19.43 10.07 -4.17
CA PHE A 90 -19.65 9.16 -3.04
C PHE A 90 -20.29 7.85 -3.51
N ARG A 91 -19.71 6.71 -3.12
CA ARG A 91 -20.20 5.38 -3.50
C ARG A 91 -20.83 4.63 -2.33
N LEU A 92 -20.12 4.51 -1.20
CA LEU A 92 -20.53 3.66 -0.10
C LEU A 92 -19.94 4.14 1.23
N GLN A 93 -20.74 4.22 2.26
CA GLN A 93 -20.28 4.46 3.63
C GLN A 93 -19.70 3.16 4.23
N VAL A 94 -18.58 3.27 4.92
CA VAL A 94 -17.95 2.18 5.66
C VAL A 94 -17.87 2.58 7.14
N GLU A 95 -18.23 1.67 8.04
CA GLU A 95 -18.15 1.83 9.50
C GLU A 95 -18.81 3.11 10.06
N PRO A 96 -20.09 3.40 9.76
CA PRO A 96 -20.75 4.63 10.22
C PRO A 96 -20.80 4.76 11.76
N GLY A 97 -20.67 3.64 12.48
CA GLY A 97 -20.64 3.61 13.95
C GLY A 97 -19.24 3.80 14.58
N LEU A 98 -18.19 3.97 13.77
CA LEU A 98 -16.79 4.10 14.23
C LEU A 98 -16.16 5.39 13.67
N PRO A 99 -16.53 6.58 14.18
CA PRO A 99 -16.09 7.86 13.60
C PRO A 99 -14.58 8.12 13.75
N THR A 100 -13.90 7.44 14.67
CA THR A 100 -12.44 7.50 14.83
C THR A 100 -11.71 6.67 13.79
N ASN A 101 -12.37 5.69 13.16
CA ASN A 101 -11.75 4.87 12.15
C ASN A 101 -11.58 5.60 10.82
N ARG A 102 -10.61 5.15 10.04
CA ARG A 102 -10.42 5.48 8.63
C ARG A 102 -10.08 4.22 7.82
N LEU A 103 -10.26 4.28 6.53
CA LEU A 103 -9.70 3.28 5.63
C LEU A 103 -8.20 3.51 5.48
N ASN A 104 -7.41 2.43 5.39
CA ASN A 104 -5.95 2.53 5.37
C ASN A 104 -5.36 2.08 4.04
N ASP A 105 -5.28 0.80 3.79
CA ASP A 105 -4.68 0.24 2.59
C ASP A 105 -5.66 -0.63 1.81
N GLY A 106 -5.48 -0.77 0.51
CA GLY A 106 -6.39 -1.53 -0.35
C GLY A 106 -5.69 -2.15 -1.56
N PHE A 107 -6.34 -3.18 -2.11
CA PHE A 107 -5.85 -3.98 -3.22
C PHE A 107 -7.01 -4.57 -4.02
N VAL A 108 -6.83 -4.77 -5.32
CA VAL A 108 -7.80 -5.48 -6.16
C VAL A 108 -7.25 -6.85 -6.53
N ASP A 109 -8.01 -7.91 -6.26
CA ASP A 109 -7.61 -9.28 -6.58
C ASP A 109 -7.84 -9.66 -8.06
N HIS A 110 -7.43 -10.87 -8.44
CA HIS A 110 -7.54 -11.40 -9.82
C HIS A 110 -8.98 -11.50 -10.34
N HIS A 111 -9.98 -11.51 -9.45
CA HIS A 111 -11.39 -11.53 -9.78
C HIS A 111 -12.03 -10.12 -9.84
N GLY A 112 -11.22 -9.07 -9.66
CA GLY A 112 -11.69 -7.68 -9.65
C GLY A 112 -12.42 -7.27 -8.38
N ARG A 113 -12.27 -8.02 -7.28
CA ARG A 113 -12.82 -7.69 -5.96
C ARG A 113 -11.87 -6.74 -5.25
N LEU A 114 -12.42 -5.69 -4.65
CA LEU A 114 -11.66 -4.77 -3.81
C LEU A 114 -11.55 -5.33 -2.40
N TRP A 115 -10.33 -5.41 -1.91
CA TRP A 115 -9.98 -5.74 -0.53
C TRP A 115 -9.34 -4.53 0.12
N PHE A 116 -9.71 -4.22 1.35
CA PHE A 116 -9.12 -3.08 2.07
C PHE A 116 -9.26 -3.23 3.58
N GLY A 117 -8.39 -2.53 4.29
CA GLY A 117 -8.39 -2.46 5.74
C GLY A 117 -8.97 -1.15 6.27
N SER A 118 -9.61 -1.22 7.44
CA SER A 118 -9.86 -0.06 8.29
C SER A 118 -8.97 -0.08 9.52
N MET A 119 -8.81 1.06 10.18
CA MET A 119 -8.03 1.19 11.40
C MET A 119 -8.52 2.36 12.27
N ASP A 120 -8.19 2.31 13.55
CA ASP A 120 -8.31 3.47 14.43
C ASP A 120 -7.28 4.54 14.02
N ASP A 121 -7.72 5.76 13.68
CA ASP A 121 -6.82 6.84 13.24
C ASP A 121 -5.92 7.36 14.38
N ASP A 122 -6.32 7.10 15.64
CA ASP A 122 -5.53 7.37 16.84
C ASP A 122 -4.52 6.26 17.18
N GLU A 123 -4.56 5.13 16.45
CA GLU A 123 -3.64 3.99 16.56
C GLU A 123 -3.62 3.32 17.95
N VAL A 124 -4.78 3.29 18.65
CA VAL A 124 -4.92 2.79 20.03
C VAL A 124 -5.84 1.58 20.11
N ASN A 125 -7.02 1.66 19.49
CA ASN A 125 -8.09 0.69 19.68
C ASN A 125 -8.12 -0.37 18.57
N PRO A 126 -8.33 -1.67 18.89
CA PRO A 126 -8.38 -2.74 17.90
C PRO A 126 -9.74 -2.80 17.19
N THR A 127 -10.17 -1.69 16.61
CA THR A 127 -11.46 -1.56 15.92
C THR A 127 -11.39 -1.82 14.43
N GLY A 128 -10.16 -1.94 13.88
CA GLY A 128 -9.91 -2.16 12.47
C GLY A 128 -10.32 -3.54 11.98
N LYS A 129 -10.68 -3.60 10.71
CA LYS A 129 -11.15 -4.82 10.02
C LYS A 129 -10.56 -4.93 8.62
N LEU A 130 -10.49 -6.17 8.13
CA LEU A 130 -10.27 -6.46 6.72
C LEU A 130 -11.62 -6.63 6.03
N TYR A 131 -11.83 -5.92 4.93
CA TYR A 131 -13.05 -5.96 4.12
C TYR A 131 -12.81 -6.50 2.73
N ARG A 132 -13.85 -7.13 2.17
CA ARG A 132 -14.00 -7.40 0.73
C ARG A 132 -15.22 -6.65 0.22
N TYR A 133 -15.08 -5.99 -0.93
CA TYR A 133 -16.18 -5.31 -1.62
C TYR A 133 -16.22 -5.75 -3.09
N ASP A 134 -17.37 -6.23 -3.53
CA ASP A 134 -17.66 -6.67 -4.90
C ASP A 134 -19.16 -6.45 -5.23
N ALA A 135 -19.65 -6.97 -6.35
CA ALA A 135 -21.05 -6.87 -6.77
C ALA A 135 -22.04 -7.47 -5.75
N ARG A 136 -21.60 -8.32 -4.84
CA ARG A 136 -22.42 -8.89 -3.74
C ARG A 136 -22.47 -7.98 -2.51
N GLY A 137 -21.74 -6.88 -2.52
CA GLY A 137 -21.70 -5.89 -1.44
C GLY A 137 -20.42 -5.95 -0.59
N LEU A 138 -20.45 -5.22 0.51
CA LEU A 138 -19.36 -5.10 1.48
C LEU A 138 -19.48 -6.17 2.57
N VAL A 139 -18.39 -6.90 2.80
CA VAL A 139 -18.31 -7.95 3.83
C VAL A 139 -17.04 -7.77 4.66
N ALA A 140 -17.17 -7.77 6.00
CA ALA A 140 -16.03 -7.87 6.90
C ALA A 140 -15.53 -9.33 6.91
N MET A 141 -14.24 -9.50 6.63
CA MET A 141 -13.62 -10.81 6.46
C MET A 141 -12.75 -11.22 7.66
N ASP A 142 -12.14 -10.24 8.33
CA ASP A 142 -11.34 -10.44 9.55
C ASP A 142 -11.36 -9.15 10.40
N HIS A 143 -10.98 -9.21 11.69
CA HIS A 143 -11.19 -8.12 12.64
C HIS A 143 -10.11 -8.09 13.75
N ASP A 144 -10.24 -7.13 14.69
CA ASP A 144 -9.37 -6.95 15.86
C ASP A 144 -7.95 -6.46 15.52
N TYR A 145 -7.87 -5.53 14.57
CA TYR A 145 -6.64 -4.83 14.21
C TYR A 145 -6.62 -3.41 14.80
N VAL A 146 -5.47 -2.99 15.29
CA VAL A 146 -5.25 -1.56 15.58
C VAL A 146 -4.87 -0.85 14.28
N ILE A 147 -3.87 -1.36 13.56
CA ILE A 147 -3.43 -0.86 12.25
C ILE A 147 -3.42 -2.02 11.27
N THR A 148 -4.26 -1.92 10.22
CA THR A 148 -4.28 -2.85 9.09
C THR A 148 -3.40 -2.34 7.97
N ASN A 149 -2.64 -3.22 7.30
CA ASN A 149 -1.92 -2.90 6.08
C ASN A 149 -2.01 -4.04 5.05
N GLY A 150 -2.03 -3.69 3.79
CA GLY A 150 -2.40 -4.59 2.70
C GLY A 150 -3.93 -4.62 2.48
N PRO A 151 -4.44 -5.62 1.81
CA PRO A 151 -3.81 -6.91 1.53
C PRO A 151 -2.98 -6.97 0.23
N ALA A 152 -2.44 -8.15 -0.02
CA ALA A 152 -1.91 -8.58 -1.31
C ALA A 152 -2.28 -10.03 -1.58
N VAL A 153 -2.20 -10.47 -2.83
CA VAL A 153 -2.60 -11.84 -3.24
C VAL A 153 -1.48 -12.50 -4.05
N SER A 154 -1.26 -13.80 -3.80
CA SER A 154 -0.28 -14.61 -4.52
C SER A 154 -0.60 -14.69 -6.02
N PRO A 155 0.38 -14.98 -6.91
CA PRO A 155 0.16 -15.04 -8.36
C PRO A 155 -0.87 -16.08 -8.80
N ASP A 156 -1.03 -17.15 -8.06
CA ASP A 156 -2.04 -18.19 -8.30
C ASP A 156 -3.44 -17.86 -7.75
N GLY A 157 -3.58 -16.71 -7.06
CA GLY A 157 -4.84 -16.25 -6.50
C GLY A 157 -5.33 -17.00 -5.26
N LYS A 158 -4.50 -17.89 -4.67
CA LYS A 158 -4.93 -18.80 -3.60
C LYS A 158 -4.52 -18.40 -2.21
N THR A 159 -3.62 -17.42 -2.06
CA THR A 159 -3.17 -16.92 -0.77
C THR A 159 -3.37 -15.42 -0.69
N LEU A 160 -4.04 -14.96 0.36
CA LEU A 160 -4.13 -13.55 0.70
C LEU A 160 -3.20 -13.27 1.87
N TYR A 161 -2.40 -12.21 1.74
CA TYR A 161 -1.50 -11.72 2.78
C TYR A 161 -2.04 -10.42 3.36
N HIS A 162 -2.02 -10.28 4.69
CA HIS A 162 -2.50 -9.09 5.39
C HIS A 162 -1.68 -8.83 6.66
N ASN A 163 -1.31 -7.58 6.88
CA ASN A 163 -0.45 -7.20 8.01
C ASN A 163 -1.25 -6.72 9.21
N ASP A 164 -0.86 -7.22 10.38
CA ASP A 164 -1.10 -6.58 11.66
C ASP A 164 0.17 -5.80 12.04
N THR A 165 0.18 -4.52 11.74
CA THR A 165 1.38 -3.68 11.81
C THR A 165 1.95 -3.61 13.23
N LEU A 166 1.10 -3.40 14.25
CA LEU A 166 1.58 -3.29 15.63
C LEU A 166 2.05 -4.62 16.21
N LYS A 167 1.47 -5.74 15.76
CA LYS A 167 1.99 -7.07 16.12
C LYS A 167 3.23 -7.47 15.33
N LYS A 168 3.58 -6.69 14.30
CA LYS A 168 4.71 -6.96 13.40
C LYS A 168 4.60 -8.32 12.70
N ILE A 169 3.38 -8.69 12.27
CA ILE A 169 3.08 -9.97 11.64
C ILE A 169 2.43 -9.76 10.28
N ILE A 170 2.91 -10.47 9.28
CA ILE A 170 2.17 -10.74 8.05
C ILE A 170 1.41 -12.04 8.26
N TYR A 171 0.09 -12.00 8.19
CA TYR A 171 -0.74 -13.19 8.13
C TYR A 171 -0.95 -13.64 6.70
N ALA A 172 -1.02 -14.96 6.49
CA ALA A 172 -1.50 -15.58 5.26
C ALA A 172 -2.84 -16.26 5.53
N PHE A 173 -3.72 -16.17 4.54
CA PHE A 173 -5.02 -16.85 4.51
C PHE A 173 -5.13 -17.67 3.23
N ASP A 174 -5.78 -18.82 3.28
CA ASP A 174 -6.22 -19.49 2.08
C ASP A 174 -7.39 -18.70 1.48
N LEU A 175 -7.31 -18.40 0.19
CA LEU A 175 -8.30 -17.63 -0.56
C LEU A 175 -8.94 -18.54 -1.62
N ASP A 176 -10.27 -18.67 -1.60
CA ASP A 176 -10.99 -19.43 -2.61
C ASP A 176 -11.46 -18.55 -3.79
N GLY A 177 -11.94 -19.19 -4.86
CA GLY A 177 -12.44 -18.50 -6.06
C GLY A 177 -13.63 -17.58 -5.79
N GLU A 178 -14.42 -17.84 -4.74
CA GLU A 178 -15.57 -17.04 -4.32
C GLU A 178 -15.16 -15.85 -3.43
N GLY A 179 -13.89 -15.78 -2.99
CA GLY A 179 -13.38 -14.72 -2.15
C GLY A 179 -13.66 -14.93 -0.66
N HIS A 180 -13.79 -16.18 -0.22
CA HIS A 180 -13.76 -16.49 1.20
C HIS A 180 -12.31 -16.73 1.62
N ILE A 181 -11.99 -16.31 2.84
CA ILE A 181 -10.69 -16.56 3.45
C ILE A 181 -10.82 -17.55 4.60
N SER A 182 -9.81 -18.39 4.77
CA SER A 182 -9.74 -19.41 5.83
C SER A 182 -8.30 -19.65 6.24
N ASN A 183 -8.09 -20.52 7.23
CA ASN A 183 -6.77 -20.97 7.65
C ASN A 183 -5.77 -19.82 7.92
N LYS A 184 -6.18 -18.82 8.73
CA LYS A 184 -5.31 -17.72 9.17
C LYS A 184 -4.08 -18.26 9.85
N ARG A 185 -2.89 -17.90 9.35
CA ARG A 185 -1.60 -18.36 9.90
C ARG A 185 -0.56 -17.26 9.78
N GLU A 186 0.42 -17.28 10.66
CA GLU A 186 1.58 -16.40 10.55
C GLU A 186 2.41 -16.83 9.32
N PHE A 187 2.68 -15.85 8.44
CA PHE A 187 3.55 -16.04 7.28
C PHE A 187 4.96 -15.56 7.58
N ALA A 188 5.09 -14.34 8.11
CA ALA A 188 6.36 -13.77 8.52
C ALA A 188 6.18 -12.83 9.71
N ARG A 189 7.21 -12.72 10.51
CA ARG A 189 7.27 -11.81 11.66
C ARG A 189 8.54 -10.97 11.59
N LEU A 190 8.41 -9.68 11.85
CA LEU A 190 9.54 -8.81 12.08
C LEU A 190 9.89 -8.88 13.58
N ASP A 191 10.78 -9.80 13.93
CA ASP A 191 11.30 -9.91 15.29
C ASP A 191 12.49 -8.96 15.52
N ALA A 192 13.05 -9.01 16.75
CA ALA A 192 14.24 -8.24 17.11
C ALA A 192 15.50 -8.57 16.26
N MET A 193 15.46 -9.63 15.48
CA MET A 193 16.52 -10.04 14.55
C MET A 193 16.28 -9.50 13.13
N GLY A 194 15.06 -9.08 12.80
CA GLY A 194 14.70 -8.42 11.53
C GLY A 194 15.14 -6.96 11.46
N ARG A 195 16.24 -6.62 12.13
CA ARG A 195 16.79 -5.26 12.16
C ARG A 195 17.18 -4.81 10.76
N THR A 196 16.46 -3.86 10.24
CA THR A 196 16.86 -3.11 9.07
C THR A 196 17.51 -1.81 9.55
N GLY A 197 18.84 -1.77 9.50
CA GLY A 197 19.61 -0.54 9.74
C GLY A 197 19.96 -0.22 11.20
N GLU A 198 20.76 0.82 11.35
CA GLU A 198 21.40 1.27 12.61
C GLU A 198 20.41 1.87 13.62
N HIS A 199 19.15 2.10 13.26
CA HIS A 199 18.22 2.98 13.96
C HIS A 199 16.97 2.30 14.54
N GLY A 200 16.89 0.98 14.61
CA GLY A 200 15.85 0.32 15.36
C GLY A 200 14.92 -0.60 14.56
N GLU A 201 13.95 -1.13 15.27
CA GLU A 201 12.94 -2.04 14.77
C GLU A 201 11.83 -1.25 14.05
N GLY A 202 11.72 -1.39 12.73
CA GLY A 202 10.61 -0.84 11.96
C GLY A 202 9.30 -1.58 12.20
N TYR A 203 8.26 -1.11 11.54
CA TYR A 203 6.95 -1.76 11.48
C TYR A 203 6.67 -2.16 10.02
N MET A 204 6.18 -3.38 9.81
CA MET A 204 5.76 -3.81 8.47
C MET A 204 4.51 -3.05 8.04
N ASP A 205 4.60 -2.42 6.86
CA ASP A 205 3.55 -1.63 6.25
C ASP A 205 2.86 -2.41 5.10
N GLY A 206 2.44 -1.79 4.01
CA GLY A 206 1.68 -2.44 2.95
C GLY A 206 2.45 -3.53 2.20
N PRO A 207 1.99 -4.81 2.20
CA PRO A 207 2.59 -5.87 1.41
C PRO A 207 2.21 -5.78 -0.06
N LEU A 208 3.08 -6.32 -0.93
CA LEU A 208 2.82 -6.57 -2.33
C LEU A 208 3.52 -7.87 -2.75
N VAL A 209 3.04 -8.56 -3.80
CA VAL A 209 3.59 -9.84 -4.23
C VAL A 209 4.12 -9.73 -5.66
N ASP A 210 5.35 -10.20 -5.90
CA ASP A 210 5.94 -10.26 -7.24
C ASP A 210 5.45 -11.48 -8.06
N ALA A 211 5.88 -11.59 -9.30
CA ALA A 211 5.46 -12.65 -10.21
C ALA A 211 5.97 -14.06 -9.81
N GLN A 212 6.95 -14.16 -8.91
CA GLN A 212 7.45 -15.43 -8.37
C GLN A 212 6.82 -15.77 -7.01
N GLY A 213 5.91 -14.93 -6.49
CA GLY A 213 5.25 -15.14 -5.21
C GLY A 213 6.04 -14.63 -4.01
N ASN A 214 7.15 -13.89 -4.22
CA ASN A 214 7.83 -13.26 -3.10
C ASN A 214 7.01 -12.08 -2.58
N VAL A 215 6.89 -11.99 -1.26
CA VAL A 215 6.12 -10.94 -0.57
C VAL A 215 7.07 -9.81 -0.19
N TRP A 216 6.80 -8.62 -0.73
CA TRP A 216 7.55 -7.41 -0.46
C TRP A 216 6.77 -6.50 0.48
N VAL A 217 7.46 -5.86 1.44
CA VAL A 217 6.82 -5.00 2.44
C VAL A 217 7.69 -3.79 2.76
N GLY A 218 7.08 -2.60 2.78
CA GLY A 218 7.70 -1.39 3.30
C GLY A 218 7.91 -1.47 4.81
N LEU A 219 8.90 -0.76 5.30
CA LEU A 219 9.23 -0.72 6.73
C LEU A 219 9.14 0.71 7.24
N PHE A 220 8.09 1.00 7.99
CA PHE A 220 7.92 2.27 8.68
C PHE A 220 8.87 2.34 9.87
N PHE A 221 9.73 3.36 9.95
CA PHE A 221 10.91 3.47 10.82
C PHE A 221 12.00 2.41 10.57
N GLY A 222 11.90 1.59 9.52
CA GLY A 222 12.82 0.49 9.25
C GLY A 222 13.83 0.74 8.12
N TRP A 223 13.87 1.92 7.52
CA TRP A 223 14.86 2.35 6.52
C TRP A 223 14.91 1.49 5.26
N GLY A 224 13.79 0.91 4.86
CA GLY A 224 13.83 0.08 3.66
C GLY A 224 12.60 -0.74 3.34
N VAL A 225 12.83 -1.74 2.50
CA VAL A 225 11.86 -2.71 2.04
C VAL A 225 12.43 -4.11 2.27
N ASN A 226 11.64 -5.01 2.85
CA ASN A 226 11.96 -6.43 2.96
C ASN A 226 11.25 -7.24 1.87
N GLY A 227 11.94 -8.25 1.32
CA GLY A 227 11.37 -9.28 0.45
C GLY A 227 11.47 -10.64 1.11
N TYR A 228 10.35 -11.37 1.16
CA TYR A 228 10.23 -12.70 1.74
C TYR A 228 9.88 -13.72 0.65
N ALA A 229 10.54 -14.88 0.65
CA ALA A 229 10.17 -16.00 -0.20
C ALA A 229 8.75 -16.52 0.14
N PRO A 230 8.11 -17.33 -0.73
CA PRO A 230 6.78 -17.88 -0.46
C PRO A 230 6.67 -18.72 0.82
N ASP A 231 7.80 -19.18 1.36
CA ASP A 231 7.90 -19.92 2.63
C ASP A 231 8.04 -19.00 3.87
N GLY A 232 8.03 -17.67 3.70
CA GLY A 232 8.18 -16.67 4.76
C GLY A 232 9.62 -16.31 5.12
N ARG A 233 10.62 -16.93 4.49
CA ARG A 233 12.04 -16.64 4.72
C ARG A 233 12.45 -15.32 4.10
N LEU A 234 13.10 -14.44 4.89
CA LEU A 234 13.67 -13.19 4.39
C LEU A 234 14.77 -13.46 3.35
N ILE A 235 14.60 -12.93 2.13
CA ILE A 235 15.53 -13.13 1.01
C ILE A 235 16.15 -11.84 0.49
N ARG A 236 15.54 -10.70 0.80
CA ARG A 236 16.01 -9.40 0.29
C ARG A 236 15.76 -8.28 1.31
N GLN A 237 16.71 -7.36 1.39
CA GLN A 237 16.56 -6.10 2.08
C GLN A 237 17.07 -4.98 1.17
N VAL A 238 16.23 -4.00 0.88
CA VAL A 238 16.57 -2.81 0.09
C VAL A 238 16.61 -1.61 1.02
N LYS A 239 17.79 -1.00 1.19
CA LYS A 239 17.98 0.15 2.08
C LYS A 239 17.57 1.45 1.39
N PHE A 240 16.97 2.34 2.15
CA PHE A 240 16.55 3.67 1.71
C PHE A 240 17.28 4.77 2.50
N PRO A 241 17.41 5.97 1.91
CA PRO A 241 17.99 7.13 2.61
C PRO A 241 16.99 7.82 3.57
N VAL A 242 15.81 7.21 3.79
CA VAL A 242 14.73 7.70 4.66
C VAL A 242 14.14 6.55 5.46
N SER A 243 13.72 6.82 6.69
CA SER A 243 13.28 5.78 7.62
C SER A 243 11.90 5.20 7.34
N ASN A 244 10.98 6.01 6.80
CA ASN A 244 9.57 5.65 6.72
C ASN A 244 9.19 5.28 5.30
N VAL A 245 9.53 4.05 4.88
CA VAL A 245 9.04 3.48 3.62
C VAL A 245 7.70 2.81 3.90
N THR A 246 6.66 3.24 3.20
CA THR A 246 5.29 2.79 3.46
C THR A 246 4.91 1.62 2.55
N LYS A 247 4.78 1.85 1.27
CA LYS A 247 4.36 0.80 0.34
C LYS A 247 5.11 0.91 -0.99
N ILE A 248 5.10 -0.18 -1.77
CA ILE A 248 5.66 -0.23 -3.11
C ILE A 248 4.60 -0.54 -4.17
N ALA A 249 4.91 -0.19 -5.42
CA ALA A 249 4.19 -0.65 -6.60
C ALA A 249 5.19 -1.05 -7.68
N PHE A 250 4.95 -2.15 -8.37
CA PHE A 250 5.68 -2.50 -9.58
C PHE A 250 5.11 -1.74 -10.77
N GLY A 251 5.97 -1.12 -11.57
CA GLY A 251 5.58 -0.34 -12.73
C GLY A 251 6.61 -0.44 -13.86
N GLY A 252 6.48 0.46 -14.84
CA GLY A 252 7.23 0.36 -16.08
C GLY A 252 6.59 -0.65 -17.05
N HIS A 253 7.14 -0.73 -18.25
CA HIS A 253 6.60 -1.60 -19.31
C HIS A 253 6.75 -3.09 -18.97
N ASP A 254 7.83 -3.46 -18.31
CA ASP A 254 8.18 -4.84 -17.94
C ASP A 254 7.91 -5.17 -16.47
N LEU A 255 7.30 -4.23 -15.72
CA LEU A 255 7.02 -4.34 -14.29
C LEU A 255 8.26 -4.60 -13.42
N LYS A 256 9.43 -4.15 -13.86
CA LYS A 256 10.69 -4.28 -13.14
C LYS A 256 11.18 -2.98 -12.50
N THR A 257 10.46 -1.90 -12.66
CA THR A 257 10.68 -0.68 -11.90
C THR A 257 9.76 -0.65 -10.69
N VAL A 258 10.33 -0.59 -9.50
CA VAL A 258 9.57 -0.45 -8.25
C VAL A 258 9.50 1.03 -7.88
N TYR A 259 8.30 1.51 -7.61
CA TYR A 259 8.04 2.82 -6.99
C TYR A 259 7.69 2.62 -5.54
N ALA A 260 8.29 3.43 -4.66
CA ALA A 260 8.07 3.36 -3.23
C ALA A 260 7.61 4.72 -2.67
N THR A 261 6.51 4.72 -1.98
CA THR A 261 6.04 5.87 -1.20
C THR A 261 6.73 5.93 0.15
N THR A 262 6.91 7.14 0.67
CA THR A 262 7.51 7.37 1.98
C THR A 262 6.76 8.46 2.76
N ALA A 263 7.03 8.56 4.06
CA ALA A 263 6.33 9.47 4.94
C ALA A 263 7.28 10.35 5.76
N ALA A 264 6.85 11.58 6.04
CA ALA A 264 7.46 12.46 7.04
C ALA A 264 6.77 12.35 8.42
N LYS A 265 5.62 11.65 8.49
CA LYS A 265 4.85 11.44 9.73
C LYS A 265 5.74 10.83 10.83
N GLY A 266 5.69 11.42 12.03
CA GLY A 266 6.42 10.92 13.19
C GLY A 266 7.90 11.31 13.25
N LEU A 267 8.43 12.00 12.24
CA LEU A 267 9.80 12.51 12.23
C LEU A 267 9.89 13.88 12.91
N SER A 268 10.88 14.06 13.76
CA SER A 268 11.20 15.35 14.36
C SER A 268 11.83 16.29 13.33
N ALA A 269 11.92 17.58 13.68
CA ALA A 269 12.61 18.55 12.84
C ALA A 269 14.11 18.21 12.64
N ASP A 270 14.71 17.52 13.60
CA ASP A 270 16.10 17.07 13.50
C ASP A 270 16.24 15.84 12.60
N ASP A 271 15.32 14.87 12.71
CA ASP A 271 15.27 13.74 11.79
C ASP A 271 15.14 14.20 10.33
N LEU A 272 14.28 15.20 10.07
CA LEU A 272 14.06 15.74 8.72
C LEU A 272 15.31 16.44 8.14
N LYS A 273 16.20 16.98 8.96
CA LYS A 273 17.51 17.50 8.49
C LYS A 273 18.43 16.36 8.00
N HIS A 274 18.38 15.21 8.67
CA HIS A 274 19.18 14.04 8.31
C HIS A 274 18.52 13.18 7.22
N GLN A 275 17.22 13.33 7.02
CA GLN A 275 16.42 12.66 6.02
C GLN A 275 15.70 13.68 5.10
N PRO A 276 16.43 14.51 4.36
CA PRO A 276 15.84 15.64 3.64
C PRO A 276 14.84 15.21 2.55
N GLN A 277 14.83 13.94 2.13
CA GLN A 277 13.90 13.38 1.15
C GLN A 277 12.74 12.58 1.77
N ALA A 278 12.56 12.61 3.10
CA ALA A 278 11.40 11.98 3.75
C ALA A 278 10.07 12.51 3.20
N GLY A 279 9.12 11.62 2.92
CA GLY A 279 7.88 11.93 2.22
C GLY A 279 8.03 12.05 0.69
N GLY A 280 9.19 11.71 0.14
CA GLY A 280 9.44 11.63 -1.29
C GLY A 280 8.91 10.35 -1.92
N LEU A 281 8.73 10.37 -3.24
CA LEU A 281 8.52 9.19 -4.06
C LEU A 281 9.86 8.69 -4.56
N PHE A 282 10.16 7.43 -4.32
CA PHE A 282 11.39 6.77 -4.75
C PHE A 282 11.12 5.76 -5.85
N ARG A 283 12.15 5.41 -6.62
CA ARG A 283 12.16 4.28 -7.53
C ARG A 283 13.46 3.50 -7.44
N PHE A 284 13.41 2.21 -7.74
CA PHE A 284 14.58 1.33 -7.97
C PHE A 284 14.19 0.21 -8.93
N ASP A 285 15.17 -0.41 -9.57
CA ASP A 285 14.93 -1.51 -10.49
C ASP A 285 15.17 -2.86 -9.81
N VAL A 286 14.45 -3.89 -10.26
CA VAL A 286 14.50 -5.26 -9.72
C VAL A 286 14.73 -6.28 -10.85
N ASP A 287 15.19 -7.48 -10.47
CA ASP A 287 15.42 -8.60 -11.39
C ASP A 287 14.13 -9.40 -11.68
N ILE A 288 13.22 -9.50 -10.71
CA ILE A 288 11.94 -10.21 -10.82
C ILE A 288 10.82 -9.19 -11.07
N PRO A 289 9.99 -9.36 -12.11
CA PRO A 289 8.89 -8.45 -12.36
C PRO A 289 7.78 -8.58 -11.31
N GLY A 290 7.00 -7.53 -11.12
CA GLY A 290 5.75 -7.57 -10.38
C GLY A 290 4.63 -8.27 -11.13
N GLN A 291 3.46 -8.34 -10.48
CA GLN A 291 2.22 -8.75 -11.12
C GLN A 291 1.56 -7.53 -11.80
N PRO A 292 0.83 -7.72 -12.92
CA PRO A 292 0.01 -6.67 -13.50
C PRO A 292 -1.02 -6.14 -12.47
N GLN A 293 -1.27 -4.84 -12.50
CA GLN A 293 -2.29 -4.23 -11.64
C GLN A 293 -3.69 -4.71 -12.05
N ASN A 294 -4.42 -5.32 -11.14
CA ASN A 294 -5.80 -5.71 -11.33
C ASN A 294 -6.73 -4.48 -11.30
N LEU A 295 -7.86 -4.59 -12.01
CA LEU A 295 -8.86 -3.53 -12.12
C LEU A 295 -10.11 -3.91 -11.32
N PHE A 296 -10.58 -3.00 -10.47
CA PHE A 296 -11.84 -3.19 -9.75
C PHE A 296 -13.00 -3.36 -10.75
N GLN A 297 -13.78 -4.39 -10.54
CA GLN A 297 -14.96 -4.68 -11.37
C GLN A 297 -16.17 -4.02 -10.71
N ASP A 298 -16.53 -2.83 -11.23
CA ASP A 298 -17.65 -1.99 -10.79
C ASP A 298 -18.93 -2.26 -11.57
#